data_fb0e7ab6841a33263059f81a63326a42
#
_entry.id   fb0e7ab6841a33263059f81a63326a42
#
_cell.length_a   1.000
_cell.length_b   1.000
_cell.length_c   1.000
_cell.angle_alpha   90.00
_cell.angle_beta   90.00
_cell.angle_gamma   90.00
#
_symmetry.space_group_name_H-M   'P 1'
#
loop_
_entity.id
_entity.type
_entity.pdbx_description
1 polymer ?
#
loop_
_entity_poly.entity_id
_entity_poly.type
_entity_poly.pdbx_seq_one_letter_code
_entity_poly.pdbx_strand_id
1 'polypeptide(L)'
;MPAASPSVRRPEARRATAHFVQAALRELAADVAAGTEVPFALDTRGRYGGPALYEYRPLYRAFVEARMDRLVRLPDYDTAISSLGGDPAVLGVARDHAPDADTDEIALRSAVLVPLVVGVAEGAGGFDFDDRVFDGIFDRMLSDVAQTRRSFTGFAPVVGLRAVDGVHDLGQDIHARRITPAELAEAWPECQGLLPERYGLARDRLLALELDVALPRVDDVELPDTARRFARAVLALRIVFGGPITVGPVLFERVDWAPRAVRALPASVTQNLPGEPARLDPQRLYLVRALADRMADAEVHGGPIAVALSRWATASGATVSAERAAGLAASVEPLLGADGAGHHAVAMRAAALVGANAADREDIAIAMRSALRLARPDAPITDTEQLARVVGDVARSVLAAALDHGADASQLGAMLDAVLLGSRPRPQSVTNLVRSA
;
A
#
# COMPACT_ATOMS: atom_id res chain seq x y z
N MET A 1 -17.93 11.70 -47.17
CA MET A 1 -18.35 12.65 -46.08
C MET A 1 -17.13 12.80 -45.16
N PRO A 2 -16.70 14.01 -44.82
CA PRO A 2 -15.61 14.17 -43.88
C PRO A 2 -16.06 13.68 -42.52
N ALA A 3 -15.25 12.81 -41.90
CA ALA A 3 -15.45 12.37 -40.53
C ALA A 3 -15.43 13.60 -39.59
N ALA A 4 -16.48 13.81 -38.84
CA ALA A 4 -16.53 14.89 -37.83
C ALA A 4 -15.34 14.76 -36.89
N SER A 5 -14.67 15.87 -36.61
CA SER A 5 -13.52 15.92 -35.68
C SER A 5 -13.90 15.30 -34.33
N PRO A 6 -13.03 14.52 -33.70
CA PRO A 6 -13.32 13.81 -32.43
C PRO A 6 -13.82 14.72 -31.30
N SER A 7 -13.53 16.01 -31.33
CA SER A 7 -13.99 16.98 -30.33
C SER A 7 -15.52 17.28 -30.37
N VAL A 8 -16.20 17.02 -31.50
CA VAL A 8 -17.63 17.32 -31.65
C VAL A 8 -18.52 16.20 -31.10
N ARG A 9 -18.04 14.95 -31.05
CA ARG A 9 -18.81 13.79 -30.57
C ARG A 9 -18.83 13.61 -29.05
N ARG A 10 -17.87 14.19 -28.34
CA ARG A 10 -17.74 14.02 -26.88
C ARG A 10 -18.93 14.52 -26.04
N PRO A 11 -19.55 15.68 -26.33
CA PRO A 11 -20.73 16.12 -25.59
C PRO A 11 -21.97 15.22 -25.79
N GLU A 12 -22.11 14.63 -26.99
CA GLU A 12 -23.22 13.70 -27.30
C GLU A 12 -22.99 12.36 -26.56
N ALA A 13 -21.78 11.80 -26.61
CA ALA A 13 -21.43 10.59 -25.89
C ALA A 13 -21.61 10.77 -24.36
N ARG A 14 -21.17 11.91 -23.80
CA ARG A 14 -21.37 12.24 -22.39
C ARG A 14 -22.86 12.24 -22.01
N ARG A 15 -23.69 12.94 -22.81
CA ARG A 15 -25.13 13.03 -22.54
C ARG A 15 -25.80 11.67 -22.63
N ALA A 16 -25.55 10.92 -23.70
CA ALA A 16 -26.13 9.59 -23.90
C ALA A 16 -25.72 8.64 -22.76
N THR A 17 -24.44 8.66 -22.37
CA THR A 17 -23.93 7.84 -21.27
C THR A 17 -24.51 8.26 -19.92
N ALA A 18 -24.65 9.58 -19.65
CA ALA A 18 -25.27 10.07 -18.42
C ALA A 18 -26.74 9.62 -18.31
N HIS A 19 -27.52 9.71 -19.40
CA HIS A 19 -28.90 9.22 -19.43
C HIS A 19 -28.99 7.74 -19.12
N PHE A 20 -28.13 6.92 -19.75
CA PHE A 20 -28.08 5.49 -19.46
C PHE A 20 -27.73 5.22 -17.99
N VAL A 21 -26.65 5.82 -17.46
CA VAL A 21 -26.23 5.63 -16.06
C VAL A 21 -27.34 6.04 -15.10
N GLN A 22 -28.02 7.17 -15.35
CA GLN A 22 -29.15 7.62 -14.54
C GLN A 22 -30.32 6.64 -14.60
N ALA A 23 -30.67 6.13 -15.79
CA ALA A 23 -31.72 5.13 -15.94
C ALA A 23 -31.35 3.81 -15.24
N ALA A 24 -30.11 3.36 -15.40
CA ALA A 24 -29.61 2.16 -14.75
C ALA A 24 -29.66 2.26 -13.21
N LEU A 25 -29.20 3.37 -12.65
CA LEU A 25 -29.23 3.60 -11.20
C LEU A 25 -30.67 3.65 -10.67
N ARG A 26 -31.60 4.27 -11.38
CA ARG A 26 -33.04 4.25 -10.99
C ARG A 26 -33.61 2.84 -10.98
N GLU A 27 -33.28 2.01 -11.97
CA GLU A 27 -33.72 0.63 -12.04
C GLU A 27 -33.16 -0.20 -10.87
N LEU A 28 -31.87 0.00 -10.53
CA LEU A 28 -31.23 -0.63 -9.39
C LEU A 28 -31.79 -0.16 -8.04
N ALA A 29 -32.09 1.15 -7.92
CA ALA A 29 -32.77 1.70 -6.75
C ALA A 29 -34.17 1.11 -6.55
N ALA A 30 -34.91 0.90 -7.64
CA ALA A 30 -36.23 0.27 -7.60
C ALA A 30 -36.16 -1.18 -7.10
N ASP A 31 -35.13 -1.94 -7.49
CA ASP A 31 -34.89 -3.29 -6.96
C ASP A 31 -34.66 -3.30 -5.45
N VAL A 32 -33.84 -2.38 -4.97
CA VAL A 32 -33.58 -2.25 -3.52
C VAL A 32 -34.86 -1.84 -2.78
N ALA A 33 -35.64 -0.91 -3.34
CA ALA A 33 -36.94 -0.51 -2.77
C ALA A 33 -37.96 -1.66 -2.77
N ALA A 34 -37.86 -2.58 -3.71
CA ALA A 34 -38.67 -3.80 -3.77
C ALA A 34 -38.18 -4.91 -2.80
N GLY A 35 -37.15 -4.64 -1.99
CA GLY A 35 -36.65 -5.57 -0.98
C GLY A 35 -35.49 -6.45 -1.45
N THR A 36 -34.89 -6.18 -2.61
CA THR A 36 -33.70 -6.90 -3.04
C THR A 36 -32.47 -6.36 -2.31
N GLU A 37 -31.77 -7.22 -1.61
CA GLU A 37 -30.56 -6.83 -0.87
C GLU A 37 -29.36 -6.65 -1.80
N VAL A 38 -28.59 -5.58 -1.58
CA VAL A 38 -27.27 -5.42 -2.20
C VAL A 38 -26.34 -6.39 -1.53
N PRO A 39 -25.64 -7.28 -2.26
CA PRO A 39 -24.62 -8.13 -1.67
C PRO A 39 -23.58 -7.29 -0.92
N PHE A 40 -23.12 -7.79 0.20
CA PHE A 40 -22.11 -7.11 0.99
C PHE A 40 -21.00 -8.08 1.43
N ALA A 41 -19.80 -7.56 1.59
CA ALA A 41 -18.73 -8.22 2.29
C ALA A 41 -18.76 -7.78 3.76
N LEU A 42 -18.62 -8.75 4.65
CA LEU A 42 -18.50 -8.50 6.08
C LEU A 42 -17.02 -8.35 6.41
N ASP A 43 -16.61 -7.16 6.77
CA ASP A 43 -15.26 -6.93 7.27
C ASP A 43 -15.28 -6.89 8.80
N THR A 44 -14.53 -7.80 9.44
CA THR A 44 -14.42 -7.87 10.89
C THR A 44 -13.27 -6.98 11.36
N ARG A 45 -13.59 -5.84 11.91
CA ARG A 45 -12.60 -4.99 12.59
C ARG A 45 -12.46 -5.45 14.03
N GLY A 46 -11.55 -6.40 14.28
CA GLY A 46 -11.14 -6.73 15.64
C GLY A 46 -10.30 -5.60 16.25
N ARG A 47 -10.82 -4.87 17.22
CA ARG A 47 -9.94 -4.28 18.24
C ARG A 47 -9.49 -5.43 19.12
N TYR A 48 -8.19 -5.63 19.26
CA TYR A 48 -7.66 -6.56 20.27
C TYR A 48 -8.28 -6.20 21.63
N GLY A 49 -9.11 -7.11 22.18
CA GLY A 49 -9.75 -6.95 23.49
C GLY A 49 -11.07 -6.14 23.52
N GLY A 50 -11.60 -5.71 22.38
CA GLY A 50 -12.92 -5.06 22.27
C GLY A 50 -13.93 -5.91 21.49
N PRO A 51 -15.23 -5.55 21.52
CA PRO A 51 -16.25 -6.22 20.72
C PRO A 51 -15.88 -6.07 19.22
N ALA A 52 -16.09 -7.14 18.46
CA ALA A 52 -15.93 -7.12 17.00
C ALA A 52 -16.89 -6.08 16.39
N LEU A 53 -16.34 -5.10 15.70
CA LEU A 53 -17.12 -4.17 14.90
C LEU A 53 -17.21 -4.77 13.49
N TYR A 54 -18.44 -4.99 13.05
CA TYR A 54 -18.72 -5.45 11.68
C TYR A 54 -18.96 -4.26 10.80
N GLU A 55 -18.23 -4.16 9.71
CA GLU A 55 -18.47 -3.18 8.66
C GLU A 55 -19.06 -3.87 7.45
N TYR A 56 -20.22 -3.40 7.03
CA TYR A 56 -20.90 -3.87 5.83
C TYR A 56 -20.40 -3.08 4.64
N ARG A 57 -19.71 -3.76 3.72
CA ARG A 57 -19.29 -3.16 2.46
C ARG A 57 -20.20 -3.61 1.34
N PRO A 58 -21.00 -2.72 0.75
CA PRO A 58 -21.85 -3.09 -0.38
C PRO A 58 -20.98 -3.46 -1.60
N LEU A 59 -21.34 -4.54 -2.26
CA LEU A 59 -20.67 -5.05 -3.46
C LEU A 59 -21.44 -4.57 -4.70
N TYR A 60 -21.40 -3.26 -4.99
CA TYR A 60 -22.14 -2.64 -6.09
C TYR A 60 -21.82 -3.29 -7.43
N ARG A 61 -20.56 -3.62 -7.72
CA ARG A 61 -20.19 -4.29 -8.97
C ARG A 61 -20.94 -5.60 -9.17
N ALA A 62 -20.90 -6.49 -8.18
CA ALA A 62 -21.62 -7.77 -8.25
C ALA A 62 -23.13 -7.58 -8.41
N PHE A 63 -23.70 -6.54 -7.76
CA PHE A 63 -25.11 -6.21 -7.86
C PHE A 63 -25.48 -5.72 -9.26
N VAL A 64 -24.66 -4.86 -9.87
CA VAL A 64 -24.84 -4.33 -11.24
C VAL A 64 -24.69 -5.47 -12.26
N GLU A 65 -23.60 -6.24 -12.18
CA GLU A 65 -23.30 -7.33 -13.13
C GLU A 65 -24.40 -8.39 -13.15
N ALA A 66 -24.93 -8.75 -11.99
CA ALA A 66 -26.05 -9.70 -11.89
C ALA A 66 -27.35 -9.21 -12.55
N ARG A 67 -27.45 -7.93 -12.90
CA ARG A 67 -28.65 -7.32 -13.50
C ARG A 67 -28.42 -6.80 -14.91
N MET A 68 -27.26 -7.05 -15.48
CA MET A 68 -26.91 -6.53 -16.80
C MET A 68 -27.91 -6.93 -17.89
N ASP A 69 -28.47 -8.14 -17.84
CA ASP A 69 -29.49 -8.59 -18.81
C ASP A 69 -30.77 -7.69 -18.83
N ARG A 70 -31.05 -7.01 -17.73
CA ARG A 70 -32.13 -6.01 -17.65
C ARG A 70 -31.66 -4.65 -18.08
N LEU A 71 -30.48 -4.23 -17.62
CA LEU A 71 -29.93 -2.92 -17.91
C LEU A 71 -29.67 -2.71 -19.40
N VAL A 72 -29.27 -3.74 -20.14
CA VAL A 72 -29.11 -3.67 -21.60
C VAL A 72 -30.42 -3.46 -22.36
N ARG A 73 -31.57 -3.69 -21.72
CA ARG A 73 -32.91 -3.43 -22.32
C ARG A 73 -33.41 -2.03 -22.07
N LEU A 74 -32.70 -1.21 -21.35
CA LEU A 74 -33.08 0.18 -21.13
C LEU A 74 -32.99 0.97 -22.46
N PRO A 75 -33.92 1.89 -22.74
CA PRO A 75 -33.96 2.63 -24.01
C PRO A 75 -32.69 3.40 -24.33
N ASP A 76 -31.97 3.86 -23.29
CA ASP A 76 -30.74 4.66 -23.42
C ASP A 76 -29.50 3.83 -23.69
N TYR A 77 -29.56 2.49 -23.53
CA TYR A 77 -28.39 1.61 -23.65
C TYR A 77 -27.77 1.64 -25.06
N ASP A 78 -28.58 1.39 -26.11
CA ASP A 78 -28.10 1.38 -27.48
C ASP A 78 -27.52 2.71 -27.92
N THR A 79 -28.14 3.81 -27.42
CA THR A 79 -27.67 5.16 -27.70
C THR A 79 -26.31 5.41 -27.04
N ALA A 80 -26.12 4.98 -25.81
CA ALA A 80 -24.85 5.10 -25.08
C ALA A 80 -23.75 4.28 -25.76
N ILE A 81 -24.00 3.00 -26.08
CA ILE A 81 -23.07 2.12 -26.78
C ILE A 81 -22.68 2.71 -28.15
N SER A 82 -23.65 3.12 -28.95
CA SER A 82 -23.39 3.68 -30.28
C SER A 82 -22.58 4.97 -30.22
N SER A 83 -22.86 5.82 -29.23
CA SER A 83 -22.15 7.09 -29.04
C SER A 83 -20.70 6.87 -28.57
N LEU A 84 -20.45 5.91 -27.66
CA LEU A 84 -19.12 5.54 -27.20
C LEU A 84 -18.32 4.83 -28.30
N GLY A 85 -18.93 3.88 -29.02
CA GLY A 85 -18.31 3.13 -30.12
C GLY A 85 -18.00 3.98 -31.34
N GLY A 86 -18.61 5.15 -31.44
CA GLY A 86 -18.29 6.15 -32.46
C GLY A 86 -16.93 6.84 -32.26
N ASP A 87 -16.29 6.69 -31.09
CA ASP A 87 -14.92 7.16 -30.83
C ASP A 87 -13.95 5.96 -30.88
N PRO A 88 -13.09 5.85 -31.92
CA PRO A 88 -12.16 4.74 -32.06
C PRO A 88 -11.16 4.59 -30.89
N ALA A 89 -10.84 5.70 -30.21
CA ALA A 89 -9.94 5.67 -29.08
C ALA A 89 -10.62 5.04 -27.84
N VAL A 90 -11.89 5.38 -27.58
CA VAL A 90 -12.69 4.74 -26.53
C VAL A 90 -12.83 3.25 -26.79
N LEU A 91 -13.17 2.89 -28.04
CA LEU A 91 -13.32 1.51 -28.45
C LEU A 91 -12.00 0.71 -28.32
N GLY A 92 -10.89 1.30 -28.74
CA GLY A 92 -9.57 0.67 -28.60
C GLY A 92 -9.25 0.37 -27.14
N VAL A 93 -9.45 1.35 -26.25
CA VAL A 93 -9.21 1.15 -24.83
C VAL A 93 -10.22 0.15 -24.21
N ALA A 94 -11.47 0.15 -24.67
CA ALA A 94 -12.46 -0.83 -24.18
C ALA A 94 -12.05 -2.27 -24.54
N ARG A 95 -11.54 -2.52 -25.74
CA ARG A 95 -10.99 -3.82 -26.15
C ARG A 95 -9.78 -4.22 -25.32
N ASP A 96 -8.87 -3.28 -25.05
CA ASP A 96 -7.72 -3.51 -24.19
C ASP A 96 -8.10 -3.97 -22.78
N HIS A 97 -9.20 -3.42 -22.23
CA HIS A 97 -9.69 -3.77 -20.88
C HIS A 97 -10.57 -5.02 -20.82
N ALA A 98 -11.09 -5.44 -21.97
CA ALA A 98 -11.93 -6.62 -22.11
C ALA A 98 -11.47 -7.46 -23.32
N PRO A 99 -10.24 -8.04 -23.28
CA PRO A 99 -9.66 -8.77 -24.41
C PRO A 99 -10.48 -10.00 -24.80
N ASP A 100 -11.19 -10.60 -23.85
CA ASP A 100 -12.04 -11.78 -24.08
C ASP A 100 -13.45 -11.43 -24.59
N ALA A 101 -13.73 -10.16 -24.89
CA ALA A 101 -15.04 -9.75 -25.37
C ALA A 101 -15.23 -10.12 -26.84
N ASP A 102 -16.28 -10.90 -27.14
CA ASP A 102 -16.58 -11.35 -28.50
C ASP A 102 -17.01 -10.22 -29.45
N THR A 103 -17.51 -9.11 -28.89
CA THR A 103 -18.02 -7.96 -29.67
C THR A 103 -17.62 -6.64 -29.05
N ASP A 104 -17.62 -5.57 -29.86
CA ASP A 104 -17.36 -4.20 -29.42
C ASP A 104 -18.38 -3.74 -28.38
N GLU A 105 -19.62 -4.17 -28.51
CA GLU A 105 -20.68 -3.89 -27.54
C GLU A 105 -20.33 -4.49 -26.18
N ILE A 106 -19.90 -5.75 -26.12
CA ILE A 106 -19.52 -6.42 -24.88
C ILE A 106 -18.29 -5.73 -24.27
N ALA A 107 -17.30 -5.36 -25.09
CA ALA A 107 -16.13 -4.62 -24.62
C ALA A 107 -16.50 -3.28 -24.01
N LEU A 108 -17.31 -2.45 -24.69
CA LEU A 108 -17.77 -1.15 -24.21
C LEU A 108 -18.63 -1.29 -22.95
N ARG A 109 -19.51 -2.27 -22.92
CA ARG A 109 -20.34 -2.57 -21.77
C ARG A 109 -19.50 -2.87 -20.54
N SER A 110 -18.60 -3.83 -20.66
CA SER A 110 -17.80 -4.37 -19.54
C SER A 110 -16.75 -3.39 -19.06
N ALA A 111 -16.06 -2.72 -20.00
CA ALA A 111 -14.94 -1.85 -19.70
C ALA A 111 -15.33 -0.38 -19.45
N VAL A 112 -16.50 0.06 -19.91
CA VAL A 112 -16.91 1.46 -19.82
C VAL A 112 -18.20 1.62 -19.04
N LEU A 113 -19.33 1.05 -19.50
CA LEU A 113 -20.63 1.32 -18.90
C LEU A 113 -20.77 0.74 -17.49
N VAL A 114 -20.36 -0.51 -17.27
CA VAL A 114 -20.40 -1.13 -15.93
C VAL A 114 -19.54 -0.36 -14.93
N PRO A 115 -18.27 -0.04 -15.20
CA PRO A 115 -17.45 0.80 -14.32
C PRO A 115 -18.06 2.18 -14.03
N LEU A 116 -18.71 2.82 -14.99
CA LEU A 116 -19.37 4.11 -14.77
C LEU A 116 -20.56 3.99 -13.83
N VAL A 117 -21.46 3.01 -14.03
CA VAL A 117 -22.60 2.76 -13.14
C VAL A 117 -22.12 2.44 -11.73
N VAL A 118 -21.14 1.54 -11.61
CA VAL A 118 -20.54 1.16 -10.31
C VAL A 118 -19.88 2.36 -9.64
N GLY A 119 -19.05 3.10 -10.38
CA GLY A 119 -18.31 4.23 -9.82
C GLY A 119 -19.24 5.35 -9.33
N VAL A 120 -20.35 5.61 -10.02
CA VAL A 120 -21.35 6.59 -9.54
C VAL A 120 -22.06 6.06 -8.29
N ALA A 121 -22.45 4.78 -8.27
CA ALA A 121 -23.08 4.18 -7.08
C ALA A 121 -22.12 4.18 -5.86
N GLU A 122 -20.84 3.87 -6.05
CA GLU A 122 -19.81 3.93 -5.01
C GLU A 122 -19.58 5.37 -4.53
N GLY A 123 -19.46 6.31 -5.46
CA GLY A 123 -19.22 7.72 -5.15
C GLY A 123 -20.38 8.42 -4.45
N ALA A 124 -21.61 8.06 -4.81
CA ALA A 124 -22.83 8.56 -4.15
C ALA A 124 -23.15 7.79 -2.85
N GLY A 125 -22.51 6.64 -2.61
CA GLY A 125 -22.85 5.76 -1.48
C GLY A 125 -24.22 5.08 -1.61
N GLY A 126 -24.75 4.95 -2.83
CA GLY A 126 -26.05 4.39 -3.15
C GLY A 126 -26.39 4.48 -4.64
N PHE A 127 -27.65 4.26 -4.98
CA PHE A 127 -28.10 4.31 -6.38
C PHE A 127 -28.71 5.65 -6.81
N ASP A 128 -28.40 6.72 -6.08
CA ASP A 128 -28.75 8.07 -6.50
C ASP A 128 -27.75 8.59 -7.54
N PHE A 129 -28.27 9.21 -8.60
CA PHE A 129 -27.40 9.79 -9.61
C PHE A 129 -26.87 11.16 -9.14
N ASP A 130 -25.56 11.30 -9.09
CA ASP A 130 -24.87 12.56 -8.81
C ASP A 130 -24.10 13.02 -10.06
N ASP A 131 -24.51 14.15 -10.63
CA ASP A 131 -23.89 14.72 -11.84
C ASP A 131 -22.39 14.99 -11.64
N ARG A 132 -21.96 15.45 -10.46
CA ARG A 132 -20.56 15.78 -10.20
C ARG A 132 -19.70 14.53 -10.15
N VAL A 133 -20.20 13.47 -9.51
CA VAL A 133 -19.52 12.18 -9.44
C VAL A 133 -19.39 11.58 -10.84
N PHE A 134 -20.50 11.58 -11.61
CA PHE A 134 -20.50 11.12 -13.00
C PHE A 134 -19.49 11.89 -13.85
N ASP A 135 -19.55 13.23 -13.81
CA ASP A 135 -18.68 14.10 -14.58
C ASP A 135 -17.20 13.85 -14.26
N GLY A 136 -16.86 13.73 -12.97
CA GLY A 136 -15.48 13.45 -12.55
C GLY A 136 -14.96 12.10 -13.05
N ILE A 137 -15.80 11.05 -13.08
CA ILE A 137 -15.40 9.73 -13.59
C ILE A 137 -15.32 9.77 -15.12
N PHE A 138 -16.27 10.38 -15.79
CA PHE A 138 -16.32 10.45 -17.26
C PHE A 138 -15.15 11.27 -17.82
N ASP A 139 -14.83 12.40 -17.21
CA ASP A 139 -13.71 13.25 -17.63
C ASP A 139 -12.35 12.56 -17.42
N ARG A 140 -12.20 11.78 -16.34
CA ARG A 140 -11.02 10.90 -16.14
C ARG A 140 -10.91 9.87 -17.26
N MET A 141 -12.00 9.16 -17.56
CA MET A 141 -12.03 8.20 -18.65
C MET A 141 -11.56 8.84 -19.97
N LEU A 142 -12.09 10.01 -20.32
CA LEU A 142 -11.69 10.71 -21.54
C LEU A 142 -10.22 11.17 -21.54
N SER A 143 -9.73 11.59 -20.37
CA SER A 143 -8.31 11.93 -20.20
C SER A 143 -7.42 10.71 -20.44
N ASP A 144 -7.79 9.57 -19.87
CA ASP A 144 -7.03 8.32 -20.00
C ASP A 144 -7.07 7.78 -21.42
N VAL A 145 -8.23 7.86 -22.10
CA VAL A 145 -8.37 7.51 -23.52
C VAL A 145 -7.47 8.35 -24.43
N ALA A 146 -7.28 9.62 -24.08
CA ALA A 146 -6.41 10.50 -24.88
C ALA A 146 -4.90 10.21 -24.71
N GLN A 147 -4.51 9.41 -23.73
CA GLN A 147 -3.11 9.07 -23.48
C GLN A 147 -2.65 7.91 -24.35
N THR A 148 -1.41 7.96 -24.79
CA THR A 148 -0.74 6.87 -25.54
C THR A 148 -0.26 5.73 -24.63
N ARG A 149 -0.36 5.90 -23.32
CA ARG A 149 0.04 4.93 -22.29
C ARG A 149 -1.13 4.69 -21.34
N ARG A 150 -1.19 3.48 -20.79
CA ARG A 150 -2.12 3.18 -19.67
C ARG A 150 -1.62 3.86 -18.42
N SER A 151 -2.52 4.49 -17.67
CA SER A 151 -2.27 4.89 -16.29
C SER A 151 -2.57 3.71 -15.36
N PHE A 152 -1.61 3.35 -14.52
CA PHE A 152 -1.83 2.41 -13.44
C PHE A 152 -1.60 3.15 -12.13
N THR A 153 -2.64 3.22 -11.30
CA THR A 153 -2.59 3.93 -10.02
C THR A 153 -2.93 3.00 -8.87
N GLY A 154 -2.24 3.21 -7.74
CA GLY A 154 -2.50 2.50 -6.49
C GLY A 154 -2.61 3.48 -5.34
N PHE A 155 -3.44 3.16 -4.35
CA PHE A 155 -3.69 4.00 -3.19
C PHE A 155 -3.86 3.18 -1.92
N ALA A 156 -3.22 3.62 -0.84
CA ALA A 156 -3.49 3.10 0.50
C ALA A 156 -3.23 4.16 1.58
N PRO A 157 -4.10 4.28 2.62
CA PRO A 157 -3.90 5.23 3.70
C PRO A 157 -2.74 4.81 4.61
N VAL A 158 -2.05 5.79 5.18
CA VAL A 158 -0.92 5.59 6.12
C VAL A 158 -1.26 6.13 7.49
N VAL A 159 -0.89 5.37 8.53
CA VAL A 159 -1.04 5.75 9.93
C VAL A 159 0.32 5.69 10.63
N GLY A 160 0.45 6.43 11.71
CA GLY A 160 1.68 6.44 12.52
C GLY A 160 2.81 7.27 11.92
N LEU A 161 2.53 8.05 10.86
CA LEU A 161 3.48 8.98 10.25
C LEU A 161 2.87 10.39 10.19
N ARG A 162 3.59 11.38 10.69
CA ARG A 162 3.24 12.80 10.57
C ARG A 162 4.10 13.40 9.46
N ALA A 163 3.48 13.83 8.39
CA ALA A 163 4.15 14.49 7.27
C ALA A 163 3.85 15.99 7.25
N VAL A 164 4.76 16.78 6.73
CA VAL A 164 4.51 18.16 6.30
C VAL A 164 3.68 18.17 5.01
N ASP A 165 3.11 19.31 4.66
CA ASP A 165 2.39 19.44 3.40
C ASP A 165 3.34 19.26 2.21
N GLY A 166 2.84 18.69 1.13
CA GLY A 166 3.59 18.42 -0.09
C GLY A 166 3.51 16.96 -0.54
N VAL A 167 4.08 16.70 -1.70
CA VAL A 167 4.26 15.36 -2.26
C VAL A 167 5.67 14.91 -1.94
N HIS A 168 5.80 13.76 -1.30
CA HIS A 168 7.07 13.19 -0.86
C HIS A 168 7.37 11.93 -1.67
N ASP A 169 8.35 12.00 -2.54
CA ASP A 169 8.81 10.87 -3.34
C ASP A 169 9.55 9.85 -2.47
N LEU A 170 9.07 8.60 -2.47
CA LEU A 170 9.62 7.46 -1.72
C LEU A 170 10.41 6.49 -2.61
N GLY A 171 10.51 6.76 -3.92
CA GLY A 171 11.08 5.86 -4.92
C GLY A 171 10.08 4.84 -5.45
N GLN A 172 10.47 4.12 -6.52
CA GLN A 172 9.65 3.08 -7.15
C GLN A 172 8.25 3.57 -7.59
N ASP A 173 8.16 4.82 -8.05
CA ASP A 173 6.92 5.50 -8.46
C ASP A 173 5.91 5.67 -7.31
N ILE A 174 6.37 5.61 -6.06
CA ILE A 174 5.55 5.78 -4.86
C ILE A 174 5.74 7.18 -4.29
N HIS A 175 4.62 7.81 -3.97
CA HIS A 175 4.57 9.10 -3.31
C HIS A 175 3.77 9.01 -2.02
N ALA A 176 4.21 9.77 -1.00
CA ALA A 176 3.39 10.01 0.19
C ALA A 176 2.88 11.44 0.15
N ARG A 177 1.57 11.64 0.28
CA ARG A 177 0.98 12.99 0.34
C ARG A 177 -0.24 13.03 1.26
N ARG A 178 -0.58 14.24 1.70
CA ARG A 178 -1.83 14.48 2.39
C ARG A 178 -2.96 14.70 1.39
N ILE A 179 -4.07 14.03 1.64
CA ILE A 179 -5.28 14.13 0.84
C ILE A 179 -6.41 14.65 1.74
N THR A 180 -7.16 15.62 1.28
CA THR A 180 -8.37 16.06 1.94
C THR A 180 -9.51 15.06 1.69
N PRO A 181 -10.54 15.01 2.54
CA PRO A 181 -11.72 14.18 2.27
C PRO A 181 -12.41 14.49 0.94
N ALA A 182 -12.40 15.75 0.50
CA ALA A 182 -12.97 16.15 -0.78
C ALA A 182 -12.14 15.62 -1.96
N GLU A 183 -10.82 15.77 -1.92
CA GLU A 183 -9.91 15.20 -2.92
C GLU A 183 -10.00 13.66 -2.97
N LEU A 184 -10.15 13.02 -1.80
CA LEU A 184 -10.33 11.58 -1.73
C LEU A 184 -11.63 11.14 -2.39
N ALA A 185 -12.74 11.83 -2.11
CA ALA A 185 -14.04 11.54 -2.70
C ALA A 185 -14.04 11.74 -4.22
N GLU A 186 -13.28 12.73 -4.71
CA GLU A 186 -13.13 12.99 -6.14
C GLU A 186 -12.18 11.98 -6.81
N ALA A 187 -11.00 11.78 -6.21
CA ALA A 187 -9.95 10.93 -6.81
C ALA A 187 -10.23 9.44 -6.62
N TRP A 188 -10.79 9.04 -5.48
CA TRP A 188 -10.99 7.65 -5.08
C TRP A 188 -12.38 7.44 -4.47
N PRO A 189 -13.48 7.63 -5.23
CA PRO A 189 -14.84 7.49 -4.71
C PRO A 189 -15.12 6.09 -4.12
N GLU A 190 -14.47 5.04 -4.65
CA GLU A 190 -14.55 3.69 -4.11
C GLU A 190 -13.97 3.52 -2.70
N CYS A 191 -13.24 4.50 -2.20
CA CYS A 191 -12.74 4.52 -0.82
C CYS A 191 -13.78 4.94 0.21
N GLN A 192 -14.89 5.53 -0.23
CA GLN A 192 -15.93 5.99 0.69
C GLN A 192 -16.52 4.82 1.48
N GLY A 193 -16.63 4.99 2.78
CA GLY A 193 -17.11 3.95 3.69
C GLY A 193 -16.14 2.80 3.97
N LEU A 194 -15.03 2.68 3.23
CA LEU A 194 -14.03 1.62 3.42
C LEU A 194 -12.86 2.04 4.30
N LEU A 195 -12.67 3.33 4.51
CA LEU A 195 -11.59 3.84 5.36
C LEU A 195 -12.08 3.96 6.80
N PRO A 196 -11.48 3.20 7.74
CA PRO A 196 -11.80 3.30 9.14
C PRO A 196 -11.56 4.70 9.71
N GLU A 197 -12.41 5.14 10.66
CA GLU A 197 -12.19 6.38 11.43
C GLU A 197 -10.78 6.45 12.06
N ARG A 198 -10.20 5.29 12.43
CA ARG A 198 -8.85 5.20 12.98
C ARG A 198 -7.75 5.69 12.05
N TYR A 199 -8.00 5.75 10.72
CA TYR A 199 -7.03 6.29 9.77
C TYR A 199 -6.97 7.81 9.78
N GLY A 200 -7.50 8.40 10.87
CA GLY A 200 -7.34 9.82 11.09
C GLY A 200 -7.97 10.63 9.95
N LEU A 201 -9.07 10.13 9.44
CA LEU A 201 -10.08 11.00 8.85
C LEU A 201 -10.58 11.99 9.92
N ALA A 202 -9.74 12.22 10.94
CA ALA A 202 -9.81 13.38 11.78
C ALA A 202 -9.80 14.58 10.87
N ARG A 203 -10.96 14.78 10.34
CA ARG A 203 -11.60 15.99 9.84
C ARG A 203 -10.84 16.83 8.81
N ASP A 204 -9.49 16.71 8.70
CA ASP A 204 -8.75 17.65 7.86
C ASP A 204 -7.91 17.03 6.74
N ARG A 205 -7.10 16.00 6.97
CA ARG A 205 -6.23 15.43 5.93
C ARG A 205 -5.75 14.02 6.26
N LEU A 206 -5.92 13.12 5.33
CA LEU A 206 -5.37 11.77 5.36
C LEU A 206 -3.96 11.75 4.75
N LEU A 207 -3.01 11.08 5.38
CA LEU A 207 -1.76 10.74 4.72
C LEU A 207 -1.95 9.43 3.94
N ALA A 208 -1.52 9.40 2.69
CA ALA A 208 -1.63 8.22 1.84
C ALA A 208 -0.34 7.91 1.11
N LEU A 209 -0.15 6.64 0.76
CA LEU A 209 0.76 6.23 -0.30
C LEU A 209 -0.03 6.17 -1.61
N GLU A 210 0.55 6.74 -2.64
CA GLU A 210 0.06 6.66 -4.01
C GLU A 210 1.15 6.10 -4.90
N LEU A 211 0.77 5.21 -5.79
CA LEU A 211 1.59 4.71 -6.89
C LEU A 211 1.00 5.28 -8.18
N ASP A 212 1.85 5.82 -9.06
CA ASP A 212 1.43 6.27 -10.37
C ASP A 212 2.46 5.82 -11.43
N VAL A 213 2.05 4.89 -12.28
CA VAL A 213 2.91 4.28 -13.29
C VAL A 213 2.26 4.36 -14.66
N ALA A 214 2.98 4.90 -15.63
CA ALA A 214 2.55 4.90 -17.00
C ALA A 214 3.05 3.61 -17.72
N LEU A 215 2.13 2.74 -18.10
CA LEU A 215 2.40 1.47 -18.78
C LEU A 215 2.19 1.59 -20.30
N PRO A 216 2.91 0.84 -21.12
CA PRO A 216 2.62 0.78 -22.55
C PRO A 216 1.24 0.15 -22.79
N ARG A 217 0.53 0.58 -23.85
CA ARG A 217 -0.71 -0.04 -24.33
C ARG A 217 -0.37 -1.19 -25.27
N VAL A 218 0.08 -2.29 -24.72
CA VAL A 218 0.32 -3.54 -25.43
C VAL A 218 -0.35 -4.68 -24.65
N ASP A 219 -0.64 -5.77 -25.37
CA ASP A 219 -1.19 -6.96 -24.73
C ASP A 219 -0.16 -7.57 -23.77
N ASP A 220 -0.63 -8.23 -22.73
CA ASP A 220 0.19 -8.95 -21.73
C ASP A 220 1.19 -8.09 -20.93
N VAL A 221 0.88 -6.81 -20.70
CA VAL A 221 1.69 -5.99 -19.78
C VAL A 221 1.51 -6.46 -18.36
N GLU A 222 2.61 -6.89 -17.73
CA GLU A 222 2.62 -7.22 -16.31
C GLU A 222 2.36 -5.96 -15.47
N LEU A 223 1.28 -5.99 -14.68
CA LEU A 223 0.94 -4.89 -13.79
C LEU A 223 1.87 -4.85 -12.58
N PRO A 224 2.21 -3.66 -12.08
CA PRO A 224 3.03 -3.52 -10.89
C PRO A 224 2.42 -4.24 -9.69
N ASP A 225 3.23 -4.96 -8.93
CA ASP A 225 2.81 -5.47 -7.61
C ASP A 225 2.82 -4.34 -6.58
N THR A 226 1.74 -3.57 -6.55
CA THR A 226 1.56 -2.41 -5.66
C THR A 226 1.66 -2.82 -4.19
N ALA A 227 1.08 -3.97 -3.83
CA ALA A 227 1.11 -4.43 -2.45
C ALA A 227 2.54 -4.64 -1.95
N ARG A 228 3.37 -5.25 -2.79
CA ARG A 228 4.79 -5.49 -2.49
C ARG A 228 5.59 -4.18 -2.48
N ARG A 229 5.31 -3.27 -3.41
CA ARG A 229 5.96 -1.95 -3.44
C ARG A 229 5.60 -1.12 -2.20
N PHE A 230 4.33 -1.06 -1.83
CA PHE A 230 3.89 -0.36 -0.60
C PHE A 230 4.46 -1.00 0.65
N ALA A 231 4.54 -2.33 0.71
CA ALA A 231 5.17 -3.02 1.83
C ALA A 231 6.64 -2.61 1.99
N ARG A 232 7.41 -2.56 0.91
CA ARG A 232 8.80 -2.09 0.93
C ARG A 232 8.92 -0.65 1.37
N ALA A 233 8.10 0.26 0.84
CA ALA A 233 8.10 1.66 1.22
C ALA A 233 7.82 1.84 2.73
N VAL A 234 6.83 1.12 3.27
CA VAL A 234 6.51 1.15 4.71
C VAL A 234 7.65 0.60 5.56
N LEU A 235 8.26 -0.52 5.15
CA LEU A 235 9.41 -1.07 5.88
C LEU A 235 10.61 -0.12 5.84
N ALA A 236 10.88 0.51 4.70
CA ALA A 236 11.93 1.52 4.58
C ALA A 236 11.66 2.75 5.47
N LEU A 237 10.40 3.24 5.49
CA LEU A 237 9.98 4.31 6.39
C LEU A 237 10.19 3.93 7.86
N ARG A 238 9.80 2.70 8.25
CA ARG A 238 10.03 2.19 9.63
C ARG A 238 11.51 2.10 9.98
N ILE A 239 12.35 1.67 9.06
CA ILE A 239 13.81 1.60 9.30
C ILE A 239 14.38 2.99 9.47
N VAL A 240 14.01 3.96 8.64
CA VAL A 240 14.58 5.32 8.66
C VAL A 240 14.05 6.15 9.82
N PHE A 241 12.73 6.17 10.02
CA PHE A 241 12.09 7.07 10.98
C PHE A 241 11.67 6.39 12.28
N GLY A 242 11.62 5.06 12.32
CA GLY A 242 11.04 4.34 13.45
C GLY A 242 9.53 4.53 13.55
N GLY A 243 8.98 4.30 14.76
CA GLY A 243 7.59 4.53 15.07
C GLY A 243 6.60 3.51 14.49
N PRO A 244 5.32 3.69 14.80
CA PRO A 244 4.25 2.74 14.47
C PRO A 244 3.68 2.95 13.05
N ILE A 245 4.54 3.14 12.06
CA ILE A 245 4.12 3.41 10.68
C ILE A 245 3.46 2.17 10.11
N THR A 246 2.19 2.27 9.71
CA THR A 246 1.41 1.21 9.09
C THR A 246 0.65 1.75 7.90
N VAL A 247 0.33 0.88 6.97
CA VAL A 247 -0.54 1.19 5.84
C VAL A 247 -1.90 0.54 6.07
N GLY A 248 -2.95 1.10 5.49
CA GLY A 248 -4.31 0.58 5.65
C GLY A 248 -4.43 -0.87 5.23
N PRO A 249 -5.45 -1.61 5.74
CA PRO A 249 -5.57 -3.02 5.44
C PRO A 249 -5.91 -3.28 3.97
N VAL A 250 -6.43 -2.27 3.29
CA VAL A 250 -6.91 -2.37 1.90
C VAL A 250 -6.11 -1.49 0.97
N LEU A 251 -5.89 -2.05 -0.21
CA LEU A 251 -5.25 -1.44 -1.35
C LEU A 251 -6.30 -1.21 -2.44
N PHE A 252 -6.37 0.01 -2.92
CA PHE A 252 -7.18 0.39 -4.08
C PHE A 252 -6.27 0.54 -5.29
N GLU A 253 -6.68 -0.03 -6.41
CA GLU A 253 -5.94 0.01 -7.66
C GLU A 253 -6.86 0.36 -8.82
N ARG A 254 -6.33 1.05 -9.82
CA ARG A 254 -7.00 1.33 -11.09
C ARG A 254 -6.06 1.10 -12.26
N VAL A 255 -6.64 0.69 -13.35
CA VAL A 255 -6.01 0.77 -14.67
C VAL A 255 -6.84 1.76 -15.47
N ASP A 256 -6.22 2.83 -15.92
CA ASP A 256 -6.93 3.98 -16.49
C ASP A 256 -8.04 4.45 -15.52
N TRP A 257 -9.29 4.55 -15.98
CA TRP A 257 -10.45 4.91 -15.12
C TRP A 257 -11.08 3.73 -14.37
N ALA A 258 -10.73 2.49 -14.76
CA ALA A 258 -11.41 1.30 -14.25
C ALA A 258 -10.84 0.83 -12.90
N PRO A 259 -11.64 0.82 -11.82
CA PRO A 259 -11.21 0.29 -10.54
C PRO A 259 -11.03 -1.23 -10.62
N ARG A 260 -10.00 -1.72 -9.96
CA ARG A 260 -9.76 -3.14 -9.79
C ARG A 260 -10.40 -3.64 -8.48
N ALA A 261 -10.48 -4.94 -8.34
CA ALA A 261 -10.91 -5.55 -7.09
C ALA A 261 -10.00 -5.09 -5.93
N VAL A 262 -10.61 -4.66 -4.83
CA VAL A 262 -9.89 -4.25 -3.62
C VAL A 262 -9.09 -5.41 -3.08
N ARG A 263 -7.81 -5.19 -2.79
CA ARG A 263 -6.88 -6.21 -2.31
C ARG A 263 -6.47 -5.95 -0.87
N ALA A 264 -6.17 -7.01 -0.13
CA ALA A 264 -5.56 -6.89 1.19
C ALA A 264 -4.07 -6.64 1.07
N LEU A 265 -3.53 -5.80 1.94
CA LEU A 265 -2.09 -5.61 2.12
C LEU A 265 -1.54 -6.65 3.11
N PRO A 266 -0.23 -6.99 3.03
CA PRO A 266 0.39 -7.95 3.94
C PRO A 266 0.27 -7.56 5.41
N ALA A 267 0.00 -8.53 6.29
CA ALA A 267 -0.11 -8.29 7.73
C ALA A 267 1.14 -7.62 8.32
N SER A 268 2.32 -7.90 7.78
CA SER A 268 3.59 -7.31 8.21
C SER A 268 3.64 -5.77 8.16
N VAL A 269 2.79 -5.14 7.34
CA VAL A 269 2.71 -3.68 7.20
C VAL A 269 1.39 -3.07 7.64
N THR A 270 0.36 -3.89 7.88
CA THR A 270 -0.97 -3.43 8.29
C THR A 270 -1.22 -3.56 9.79
N GLN A 271 -0.40 -4.33 10.51
CA GLN A 271 -0.53 -4.51 11.96
C GLN A 271 -0.32 -3.19 12.69
N ASN A 272 -1.17 -2.94 13.70
CA ASN A 272 -0.98 -1.81 14.60
C ASN A 272 0.30 -2.02 15.43
N LEU A 273 1.22 -1.08 15.33
CA LEU A 273 2.44 -1.05 16.11
C LEU A 273 2.25 -0.11 17.31
N PRO A 274 2.85 -0.42 18.47
CA PRO A 274 2.88 0.50 19.60
C PRO A 274 3.89 1.63 19.34
N GLY A 275 3.62 2.79 19.94
CA GLY A 275 4.55 3.93 19.92
C GLY A 275 3.91 5.23 19.46
N GLU A 276 4.68 6.31 19.57
CA GLU A 276 4.29 7.62 19.07
C GLU A 276 4.49 7.73 17.56
N PRO A 277 3.61 8.46 16.86
CA PRO A 277 3.75 8.68 15.43
C PRO A 277 5.10 9.31 15.06
N ALA A 278 5.79 8.70 14.11
CA ALA A 278 7.05 9.21 13.60
C ALA A 278 6.82 10.51 12.80
N ARG A 279 7.83 11.37 12.78
CA ARG A 279 7.82 12.59 11.95
C ARG A 279 8.62 12.33 10.67
N LEU A 280 7.99 12.56 9.53
CA LEU A 280 8.67 12.53 8.25
C LEU A 280 9.58 13.75 8.13
N ASP A 281 10.87 13.50 7.91
CA ASP A 281 11.86 14.51 7.56
C ASP A 281 12.17 14.40 6.06
N PRO A 282 11.81 15.42 5.25
CA PRO A 282 12.06 15.39 3.82
C PRO A 282 13.54 15.23 3.45
N GLN A 283 14.44 15.71 4.31
CA GLN A 283 15.89 15.60 4.07
C GLN A 283 16.40 14.16 4.12
N ARG A 284 15.65 13.25 4.75
CA ARG A 284 16.02 11.83 4.91
C ARG A 284 15.31 10.89 3.92
N LEU A 285 14.48 11.41 3.02
CA LEU A 285 13.74 10.60 2.05
C LEU A 285 14.65 9.87 1.06
N TYR A 286 15.83 10.42 0.77
CA TYR A 286 16.81 9.72 -0.05
C TYR A 286 17.24 8.36 0.55
N LEU A 287 17.26 8.24 1.90
CA LEU A 287 17.53 6.97 2.58
C LEU A 287 16.37 5.99 2.40
N VAL A 288 15.15 6.48 2.48
CA VAL A 288 13.95 5.64 2.26
C VAL A 288 14.00 5.04 0.85
N ARG A 289 14.25 5.87 -0.17
CA ARG A 289 14.39 5.43 -1.57
C ARG A 289 15.49 4.38 -1.72
N ALA A 290 16.69 4.70 -1.25
CA ALA A 290 17.82 3.79 -1.36
C ALA A 290 17.56 2.44 -0.67
N LEU A 291 16.91 2.45 0.51
CA LEU A 291 16.58 1.21 1.22
C LEU A 291 15.46 0.43 0.52
N ALA A 292 14.44 1.10 -0.02
CA ALA A 292 13.36 0.45 -0.76
C ALA A 292 13.88 -0.26 -2.02
N ASP A 293 14.82 0.36 -2.75
CA ASP A 293 15.45 -0.23 -3.94
C ASP A 293 16.28 -1.47 -3.55
N ARG A 294 17.09 -1.37 -2.50
CA ARG A 294 17.89 -2.50 -2.01
C ARG A 294 17.04 -3.64 -1.44
N MET A 295 15.89 -3.34 -0.85
CA MET A 295 14.92 -4.37 -0.45
C MET A 295 14.36 -5.11 -1.68
N ALA A 296 14.10 -4.40 -2.78
CA ALA A 296 13.66 -5.02 -4.02
C ALA A 296 14.70 -6.01 -4.54
N ASP A 297 15.98 -5.61 -4.57
CA ASP A 297 17.08 -6.47 -4.98
C ASP A 297 17.23 -7.69 -4.05
N ALA A 298 17.14 -7.47 -2.74
CA ALA A 298 17.24 -8.55 -1.75
C ALA A 298 16.08 -9.56 -1.86
N GLU A 299 14.88 -9.11 -2.19
CA GLU A 299 13.73 -9.99 -2.40
C GLU A 299 13.87 -10.85 -3.66
N VAL A 300 14.43 -10.31 -4.72
CA VAL A 300 14.68 -11.07 -5.97
C VAL A 300 15.74 -12.16 -5.74
N HIS A 301 16.79 -11.85 -5.00
CA HIS A 301 17.91 -12.76 -4.78
C HIS A 301 17.70 -13.68 -3.57
N GLY A 302 16.77 -13.35 -2.66
CA GLY A 302 16.56 -14.06 -1.41
C GLY A 302 17.73 -13.85 -0.42
N GLY A 303 17.95 -14.84 0.44
CA GLY A 303 19.09 -14.85 1.34
C GLY A 303 18.86 -14.21 2.71
N PRO A 304 19.93 -13.96 3.49
CA PRO A 304 19.84 -13.55 4.89
C PRO A 304 19.11 -12.25 5.13
N ILE A 305 19.22 -11.28 4.22
CA ILE A 305 18.56 -9.97 4.32
C ILE A 305 17.06 -10.13 4.22
N ALA A 306 16.55 -10.88 3.24
CA ALA A 306 15.11 -11.12 3.07
C ALA A 306 14.51 -11.82 4.30
N VAL A 307 15.21 -12.82 4.83
CA VAL A 307 14.81 -13.53 6.06
C VAL A 307 14.77 -12.58 7.26
N ALA A 308 15.80 -11.75 7.43
CA ALA A 308 15.91 -10.80 8.53
C ALA A 308 14.77 -9.75 8.47
N LEU A 309 14.50 -9.19 7.29
CA LEU A 309 13.40 -8.23 7.07
C LEU A 309 12.03 -8.84 7.40
N SER A 310 11.78 -10.06 6.94
CA SER A 310 10.51 -10.77 7.20
C SER A 310 10.32 -11.02 8.70
N ARG A 311 11.36 -11.50 9.40
CA ARG A 311 11.32 -11.73 10.85
C ARG A 311 11.14 -10.43 11.62
N TRP A 312 11.86 -9.38 11.24
CA TRP A 312 11.74 -8.06 11.87
C TRP A 312 10.35 -7.46 11.72
N ALA A 313 9.78 -7.52 10.51
CA ALA A 313 8.44 -7.04 10.25
C ALA A 313 7.40 -7.77 11.11
N THR A 314 7.50 -9.09 11.22
CA THR A 314 6.62 -9.91 12.07
C THR A 314 6.79 -9.59 13.55
N ALA A 315 8.04 -9.54 14.04
CA ALA A 315 8.35 -9.27 15.43
C ALA A 315 7.89 -7.87 15.88
N SER A 316 7.99 -6.88 14.99
CA SER A 316 7.54 -5.50 15.27
C SER A 316 6.06 -5.43 15.62
N GLY A 317 5.24 -6.33 15.09
CA GLY A 317 3.79 -6.42 15.36
C GLY A 317 3.41 -7.21 16.62
N ALA A 318 4.36 -7.81 17.32
CA ALA A 318 4.05 -8.58 18.53
C ALA A 318 3.51 -7.67 19.64
N THR A 319 2.37 -8.06 20.22
CA THR A 319 1.68 -7.27 21.27
C THR A 319 2.34 -7.42 22.62
N VAL A 320 2.94 -8.57 22.91
CA VAL A 320 3.67 -8.85 24.14
C VAL A 320 5.09 -8.32 24.03
N SER A 321 5.48 -7.40 24.89
CA SER A 321 6.78 -6.73 24.82
C SER A 321 7.98 -7.70 24.90
N ALA A 322 7.87 -8.77 25.69
CA ALA A 322 8.90 -9.79 25.79
C ALA A 322 9.09 -10.56 24.46
N GLU A 323 7.98 -10.97 23.82
CA GLU A 323 7.99 -11.64 22.51
C GLU A 323 8.53 -10.69 21.43
N ARG A 324 8.12 -9.43 21.49
CA ARG A 324 8.63 -8.40 20.59
C ARG A 324 10.12 -8.21 20.72
N ALA A 325 10.66 -8.09 21.95
CA ALA A 325 12.09 -7.94 22.20
C ALA A 325 12.88 -9.17 21.70
N ALA A 326 12.43 -10.37 22.03
CA ALA A 326 13.05 -11.62 21.59
C ALA A 326 13.02 -11.77 20.06
N GLY A 327 11.88 -11.52 19.44
CA GLY A 327 11.72 -11.60 18.00
C GLY A 327 12.56 -10.57 17.23
N LEU A 328 12.63 -9.33 17.73
CA LEU A 328 13.48 -8.28 17.15
C LEU A 328 14.97 -8.64 17.24
N ALA A 329 15.42 -9.17 18.37
CA ALA A 329 16.80 -9.65 18.51
C ALA A 329 17.10 -10.82 17.58
N ALA A 330 16.20 -11.81 17.50
CA ALA A 330 16.35 -12.96 16.61
C ALA A 330 16.26 -12.60 15.11
N SER A 331 15.64 -11.46 14.78
CA SER A 331 15.52 -11.04 13.38
C SER A 331 16.86 -10.71 12.73
N VAL A 332 17.87 -10.32 13.50
CA VAL A 332 19.20 -9.96 12.98
C VAL A 332 20.20 -11.15 13.01
N GLU A 333 19.82 -12.30 13.56
CA GLU A 333 20.65 -13.50 13.56
C GLU A 333 21.08 -13.96 12.16
N PRO A 334 20.20 -13.96 11.14
CA PRO A 334 20.59 -14.33 9.78
C PRO A 334 21.72 -13.46 9.20
N LEU A 335 21.87 -12.24 9.69
CA LEU A 335 22.86 -11.26 9.23
C LEU A 335 24.15 -11.33 10.04
N LEU A 336 24.04 -11.49 11.34
CA LEU A 336 25.17 -11.41 12.28
C LEU A 336 25.70 -12.78 12.75
N GLY A 337 24.90 -13.84 12.54
CA GLY A 337 25.21 -15.21 12.94
C GLY A 337 25.24 -16.19 11.76
N ALA A 338 25.38 -15.72 10.52
CA ALA A 338 25.36 -16.54 9.31
C ALA A 338 26.46 -17.64 9.28
N ASP A 339 27.52 -17.48 10.04
CA ASP A 339 28.62 -18.42 10.20
C ASP A 339 28.37 -19.47 11.31
N GLY A 340 27.16 -19.55 11.85
CA GLY A 340 26.81 -20.41 12.98
C GLY A 340 27.21 -19.83 14.35
N ALA A 341 27.56 -18.54 14.41
CA ALA A 341 27.93 -17.89 15.65
C ALA A 341 26.75 -17.89 16.66
N GLY A 342 27.08 -18.17 17.93
CA GLY A 342 26.09 -18.19 19.00
C GLY A 342 25.58 -16.79 19.38
N HIS A 343 24.50 -16.72 20.18
CA HIS A 343 23.85 -15.49 20.63
C HIS A 343 24.80 -14.44 21.22
N HIS A 344 25.88 -14.87 21.86
CA HIS A 344 26.90 -13.95 22.40
C HIS A 344 27.61 -13.18 21.28
N ALA A 345 28.04 -13.88 20.24
CA ALA A 345 28.72 -13.26 19.10
C ALA A 345 27.77 -12.32 18.33
N VAL A 346 26.49 -12.72 18.13
CA VAL A 346 25.47 -11.87 17.53
C VAL A 346 25.32 -10.56 18.30
N ALA A 347 25.21 -10.62 19.64
CA ALA A 347 25.10 -9.45 20.50
C ALA A 347 26.34 -8.54 20.43
N MET A 348 27.56 -9.14 20.44
CA MET A 348 28.79 -8.36 20.33
C MET A 348 28.96 -7.70 18.96
N ARG A 349 28.61 -8.39 17.88
CA ARG A 349 28.65 -7.85 16.52
C ARG A 349 27.64 -6.71 16.35
N ALA A 350 26.41 -6.86 16.91
CA ALA A 350 25.42 -5.77 16.92
C ALA A 350 25.95 -4.54 17.67
N ALA A 351 26.55 -4.75 18.83
CA ALA A 351 27.17 -3.69 19.63
C ALA A 351 28.34 -3.00 18.90
N ALA A 352 29.19 -3.75 18.22
CA ALA A 352 30.29 -3.22 17.41
C ALA A 352 29.79 -2.35 16.25
N LEU A 353 28.70 -2.76 15.64
CA LEU A 353 28.08 -2.03 14.51
C LEU A 353 27.41 -0.73 14.96
N VAL A 354 26.62 -0.79 16.04
CA VAL A 354 25.67 0.28 16.42
C VAL A 354 26.23 1.19 17.52
N GLY A 355 27.01 0.65 18.46
CA GLY A 355 27.48 1.38 19.64
C GLY A 355 28.49 2.48 19.34
N ALA A 356 28.21 3.72 19.78
CA ALA A 356 29.04 4.89 19.51
C ALA A 356 30.37 4.87 20.28
N ASN A 357 30.37 4.39 21.53
CA ASN A 357 31.51 4.31 22.44
C ASN A 357 31.48 2.99 23.23
N ALA A 358 32.43 2.77 24.11
CA ALA A 358 32.56 1.53 24.85
C ALA A 358 31.36 1.24 25.77
N ALA A 359 30.88 2.23 26.50
CA ALA A 359 29.72 2.09 27.38
C ALA A 359 28.45 1.76 26.58
N ASP A 360 28.18 2.48 25.50
CA ASP A 360 27.05 2.22 24.61
C ASP A 360 27.11 0.81 23.98
N ARG A 361 28.29 0.33 23.64
CA ARG A 361 28.51 -1.08 23.17
C ARG A 361 28.19 -2.10 24.24
N GLU A 362 28.57 -1.84 25.48
CA GLU A 362 28.28 -2.72 26.61
C GLU A 362 26.78 -2.80 26.85
N ASP A 363 26.09 -1.65 26.88
CA ASP A 363 24.64 -1.57 27.07
C ASP A 363 23.87 -2.31 25.94
N ILE A 364 24.27 -2.10 24.69
CA ILE A 364 23.70 -2.80 23.53
C ILE A 364 23.92 -4.31 23.62
N ALA A 365 25.12 -4.73 23.96
CA ALA A 365 25.44 -6.16 24.09
C ALA A 365 24.64 -6.82 25.22
N ILE A 366 24.42 -6.12 26.32
CA ILE A 366 23.61 -6.59 27.45
C ILE A 366 22.14 -6.69 26.98
N ALA A 367 21.59 -5.64 26.37
CA ALA A 367 20.23 -5.63 25.88
C ALA A 367 19.96 -6.76 24.87
N MET A 368 20.81 -6.92 23.87
CA MET A 368 20.69 -7.98 22.85
C MET A 368 20.74 -9.37 23.47
N ARG A 369 21.70 -9.63 24.40
CA ARG A 369 21.78 -10.92 25.10
C ARG A 369 20.57 -11.19 25.97
N SER A 370 20.05 -10.17 26.65
CA SER A 370 18.85 -10.29 27.47
C SER A 370 17.63 -10.63 26.61
N ALA A 371 17.45 -9.95 25.49
CA ALA A 371 16.35 -10.22 24.56
C ALA A 371 16.42 -11.63 23.95
N LEU A 372 17.61 -12.08 23.51
CA LEU A 372 17.81 -13.43 22.97
C LEU A 372 17.57 -14.54 24.01
N ARG A 373 17.73 -14.23 25.31
CA ARG A 373 17.41 -15.15 26.40
C ARG A 373 15.91 -15.20 26.70
N LEU A 374 15.14 -14.15 26.42
CA LEU A 374 13.68 -14.14 26.64
C LEU A 374 12.93 -15.20 25.82
N ALA A 375 13.56 -15.74 24.80
CA ALA A 375 13.06 -16.91 24.07
C ALA A 375 13.07 -18.20 24.95
N ARG A 376 13.66 -18.17 26.15
CA ARG A 376 13.70 -19.30 27.09
C ARG A 376 12.68 -19.08 28.23
N PRO A 377 11.99 -20.16 28.68
CA PRO A 377 10.92 -20.04 29.66
C PRO A 377 11.35 -19.61 31.06
N ASP A 378 12.65 -19.68 31.37
CA ASP A 378 13.27 -19.36 32.66
C ASP A 378 13.92 -17.95 32.73
N ALA A 379 13.65 -17.12 31.73
CA ALA A 379 14.25 -15.78 31.68
C ALA A 379 13.65 -14.85 32.76
N PRO A 380 14.49 -14.07 33.48
CA PRO A 380 14.00 -13.10 34.44
C PRO A 380 13.20 -11.99 33.76
N ILE A 381 12.07 -11.59 34.35
CA ILE A 381 11.24 -10.51 33.88
C ILE A 381 11.93 -9.18 34.23
N THR A 382 12.45 -8.50 33.22
CA THR A 382 12.93 -7.12 33.31
C THR A 382 11.92 -6.16 32.68
N ASP A 383 12.18 -4.86 32.66
CA ASP A 383 11.38 -3.90 31.91
C ASP A 383 11.44 -4.24 30.41
N THR A 384 10.53 -5.12 30.00
CA THR A 384 10.47 -5.67 28.65
C THR A 384 10.09 -4.63 27.60
N GLU A 385 9.38 -3.56 27.99
CA GLU A 385 9.03 -2.49 27.06
C GLU A 385 10.25 -1.64 26.69
N GLN A 386 11.03 -1.24 27.68
CA GLN A 386 12.30 -0.54 27.45
C GLN A 386 13.27 -1.42 26.64
N LEU A 387 13.36 -2.71 26.98
CA LEU A 387 14.19 -3.66 26.26
C LEU A 387 13.76 -3.78 24.79
N ALA A 388 12.46 -3.93 24.53
CA ALA A 388 11.94 -4.02 23.15
C ALA A 388 12.24 -2.76 22.35
N ARG A 389 12.22 -1.58 22.99
CA ARG A 389 12.56 -0.31 22.33
C ARG A 389 14.03 -0.27 21.95
N VAL A 390 14.93 -0.53 22.89
CA VAL A 390 16.39 -0.52 22.64
C VAL A 390 16.75 -1.54 21.56
N VAL A 391 16.27 -2.78 21.68
CA VAL A 391 16.55 -3.84 20.70
C VAL A 391 15.95 -3.51 19.33
N GLY A 392 14.78 -2.87 19.30
CA GLY A 392 14.16 -2.39 18.06
C GLY A 392 15.04 -1.39 17.32
N ASP A 393 15.62 -0.43 18.02
CA ASP A 393 16.54 0.56 17.46
C ASP A 393 17.84 -0.08 16.94
N VAL A 394 18.36 -1.06 17.70
CA VAL A 394 19.53 -1.84 17.27
C VAL A 394 19.22 -2.64 16.01
N ALA A 395 18.09 -3.36 16.00
CA ALA A 395 17.69 -4.17 14.84
C ALA A 395 17.50 -3.31 13.58
N ARG A 396 16.84 -2.13 13.69
CA ARG A 396 16.72 -1.18 12.58
C ARG A 396 18.07 -0.76 12.03
N SER A 397 19.01 -0.45 12.91
CA SER A 397 20.37 -0.02 12.55
C SER A 397 21.15 -1.14 11.85
N VAL A 398 21.02 -2.38 12.33
CA VAL A 398 21.64 -3.56 11.70
C VAL A 398 21.05 -3.82 10.31
N LEU A 399 19.72 -3.75 10.16
CA LEU A 399 19.05 -3.92 8.88
C LEU A 399 19.45 -2.84 7.88
N ALA A 400 19.52 -1.57 8.31
CA ALA A 400 19.98 -0.48 7.46
C ALA A 400 21.41 -0.71 6.96
N ALA A 401 22.33 -1.15 7.85
CA ALA A 401 23.69 -1.46 7.48
C ALA A 401 23.80 -2.66 6.53
N ALA A 402 23.04 -3.72 6.78
CA ALA A 402 23.05 -4.91 5.92
C ALA A 402 22.53 -4.59 4.52
N LEU A 403 21.46 -3.80 4.42
CA LEU A 403 20.95 -3.31 3.15
C LEU A 403 21.97 -2.40 2.44
N ASP A 404 22.73 -1.60 3.19
CA ASP A 404 23.79 -0.75 2.63
C ASP A 404 24.98 -1.57 2.07
N HIS A 405 25.30 -2.68 2.68
CA HIS A 405 26.34 -3.58 2.20
C HIS A 405 25.90 -4.54 1.08
N GLY A 406 24.59 -4.66 0.83
CA GLY A 406 24.05 -5.47 -0.27
C GLY A 406 24.31 -6.97 -0.13
N ALA A 407 24.67 -7.63 -1.22
CA ALA A 407 24.85 -9.09 -1.27
C ALA A 407 25.93 -9.65 -0.33
N ASP A 408 26.84 -8.80 0.16
CA ASP A 408 27.94 -9.18 1.06
C ASP A 408 27.54 -9.21 2.54
N ALA A 409 26.24 -9.30 2.86
CA ALA A 409 25.78 -9.44 4.24
C ALA A 409 26.40 -10.65 4.97
N SER A 410 26.78 -11.72 4.23
CA SER A 410 27.51 -12.85 4.78
C SER A 410 28.91 -12.48 5.28
N GLN A 411 29.53 -11.44 4.73
CA GLN A 411 30.84 -10.92 5.16
C GLN A 411 30.70 -9.94 6.33
N LEU A 412 29.47 -9.45 6.62
CA LEU A 412 29.22 -8.49 7.68
C LEU A 412 29.71 -9.01 9.04
N GLY A 413 29.47 -10.29 9.35
CA GLY A 413 29.96 -10.92 10.57
C GLY A 413 31.50 -10.87 10.72
N ALA A 414 32.22 -11.31 9.70
CA ALA A 414 33.69 -11.29 9.69
C ALA A 414 34.28 -9.87 9.76
N MET A 415 33.63 -8.92 9.07
CA MET A 415 33.99 -7.50 9.14
C MET A 415 33.85 -6.96 10.56
N LEU A 416 32.75 -7.29 11.25
CA LEU A 416 32.51 -6.84 12.62
C LEU A 416 33.43 -7.49 13.64
N ASP A 417 33.84 -8.75 13.43
CA ASP A 417 34.88 -9.39 14.23
C ASP A 417 36.22 -8.64 14.10
N ALA A 418 36.58 -8.20 12.91
CA ALA A 418 37.76 -7.37 12.69
C ALA A 418 37.66 -6.00 13.39
N VAL A 419 36.45 -5.41 13.47
CA VAL A 419 36.20 -4.18 14.26
C VAL A 419 36.35 -4.46 15.76
N LEU A 420 35.82 -5.57 16.26
CA LEU A 420 35.95 -5.96 17.66
C LEU A 420 37.39 -6.20 18.07
N LEU A 421 38.20 -6.77 17.17
CA LEU A 421 39.63 -6.98 17.37
C LEU A 421 40.50 -5.72 17.18
N GLY A 422 39.86 -4.59 16.80
CA GLY A 422 40.57 -3.33 16.54
C GLY A 422 41.42 -3.32 15.26
N SER A 423 41.28 -4.33 14.40
CA SER A 423 42.03 -4.44 13.14
C SER A 423 41.41 -3.65 11.99
N ARG A 424 40.17 -3.21 12.14
CA ARG A 424 39.44 -2.33 11.19
C ARG A 424 38.70 -1.22 11.92
N PRO A 425 38.63 -0.03 11.34
CA PRO A 425 37.71 1.00 11.84
C PRO A 425 36.26 0.55 11.66
N ARG A 426 35.36 1.07 12.49
CA ARG A 426 33.93 0.87 12.38
C ARG A 426 33.44 1.40 11.01
N PRO A 427 32.61 0.64 10.29
CA PRO A 427 32.04 1.13 9.05
C PRO A 427 31.23 2.40 9.31
N GLN A 428 31.48 3.44 8.52
CA GLN A 428 30.63 4.64 8.49
C GLN A 428 29.42 4.28 7.65
N SER A 429 28.40 3.74 8.29
CA SER A 429 27.17 3.34 7.59
C SER A 429 26.04 4.29 7.91
N VAL A 430 24.95 4.16 7.15
CA VAL A 430 23.64 4.74 7.35
C VAL A 430 23.13 4.60 8.81
N THR A 431 23.72 3.69 9.61
CA THR A 431 23.39 3.46 11.02
C THR A 431 23.40 4.72 11.89
N ASN A 432 24.34 5.64 11.67
CA ASN A 432 24.41 6.88 12.44
C ASN A 432 23.22 7.82 12.13
N LEU A 433 22.74 7.79 10.88
CA LEU A 433 21.60 8.59 10.43
C LEU A 433 20.26 8.02 10.94
N VAL A 434 20.19 6.71 11.12
CA VAL A 434 18.99 6.04 11.65
C VAL A 434 18.86 6.23 13.16
N ARG A 435 19.97 6.30 13.91
CA ARG A 435 19.96 6.51 15.38
C ARG A 435 19.71 7.94 15.83
N SER A 436 20.05 8.92 15.03
CA SER A 436 19.91 10.33 15.36
C SER A 436 18.50 10.89 15.14
N ALA A 437 17.54 10.03 14.87
CA ALA A 437 16.11 10.30 14.73
C ALA A 437 15.35 9.89 15.99
#